data_1749c35f4f273c0bf287d79cdbdeedbd
#
_entry.id   1749c35f4f273c0bf287d79cdbdeedbd
#
_cell.length_a   1.000
_cell.length_b   1.000
_cell.length_c   1.000
_cell.angle_alpha   90.00
_cell.angle_beta   90.00
_cell.angle_gamma   90.00
#
_symmetry.space_group_name_H-M   'P 1'
#
loop_
_entity.id
_entity.type
_entity.pdbx_description
1 polymer ?
#
loop_
_entity_poly.entity_id
_entity_poly.type
_entity_poly.pdbx_seq_one_letter_code
_entity_poly.pdbx_strand_id
1 'polypeptide(L)'
;MDALMGQMAATDIDKTDVDLSTYDFASLAPTIEHESFWVVQLETMGMVDAAGRAVDPSEGHGSTGLRPTFMIYIYETSGMHRLMHETVGLPDSKTVLQAIRLAVAKPIPPLKPCLPWFLLISIRLQQHLPTLKPFLDSLPAPFHWRLETREEAEGLSEGIHQLNVKGVVVSMELAEKSRLIGNTAFSRKERAAAIKAYTEAIGHLIDVLSTKPDLEEETNAKNLLAICHSNRAATYLIPGAGRDANQALLDGQKAEKADPSYAKAYARQATANEVLGQLDDAQDAIARALRRPDLENDKNLVDRLVHLLTGGKGLPNDESTFKNWMLDVLVNDRKTGERLSGIRGEWSRRCDEQFAKWKR
;
A
#
# COMPACT_ATOMS: atom_id res chain seq x y z
N MET A 1 10.24 7.62 -12.80
CA MET A 1 8.79 7.59 -12.49
C MET A 1 8.45 8.28 -11.18
N ASP A 2 9.34 8.29 -10.18
CA ASP A 2 9.13 8.99 -8.89
C ASP A 2 8.92 10.52 -8.99
N ALA A 3 9.38 11.16 -10.06
CA ALA A 3 9.14 12.59 -10.30
C ALA A 3 7.72 12.89 -10.82
N LEU A 4 7.02 11.90 -11.37
CA LEU A 4 5.64 12.05 -11.88
C LEU A 4 4.59 11.78 -10.79
N MET A 5 4.84 10.84 -9.87
CA MET A 5 3.90 10.53 -8.78
C MET A 5 3.94 11.57 -7.64
N GLY A 6 5.05 12.29 -7.46
CA GLY A 6 5.15 13.37 -6.47
C GLY A 6 4.44 14.69 -6.84
N GLN A 7 3.90 14.81 -8.06
CA GLN A 7 3.23 16.02 -8.55
C GLN A 7 1.74 15.86 -8.85
N MET A 8 1.15 14.68 -8.63
CA MET A 8 -0.27 14.42 -8.88
C MET A 8 -1.12 14.70 -7.62
N ALA A 9 -0.96 15.88 -7.02
CA ALA A 9 -1.97 16.36 -6.08
C ALA A 9 -3.25 16.64 -6.86
N ALA A 10 -4.37 16.01 -6.46
CA ALA A 10 -5.69 16.32 -7.00
C ALA A 10 -5.90 17.84 -6.96
N THR A 11 -6.35 18.41 -8.06
CA THR A 11 -6.65 19.84 -8.12
C THR A 11 -7.87 20.13 -7.24
N ASP A 12 -7.67 20.83 -6.13
CA ASP A 12 -8.78 21.25 -5.26
C ASP A 12 -9.52 22.41 -5.95
N ILE A 13 -10.58 22.08 -6.69
CA ILE A 13 -11.38 23.06 -7.44
C ILE A 13 -12.02 24.07 -6.49
N ASP A 14 -12.38 23.66 -5.28
CA ASP A 14 -13.03 24.51 -4.28
C ASP A 14 -12.07 25.56 -3.69
N LYS A 15 -10.75 25.29 -3.74
CA LYS A 15 -9.69 26.24 -3.29
C LYS A 15 -9.06 27.03 -4.43
N THR A 16 -9.34 26.70 -5.68
CA THR A 16 -8.89 27.51 -6.80
C THR A 16 -9.83 28.70 -6.97
N ASP A 17 -9.44 29.84 -6.43
CA ASP A 17 -10.10 31.16 -6.59
C ASP A 17 -9.92 31.68 -8.06
N VAL A 18 -10.22 30.81 -9.03
CA VAL A 18 -10.06 31.08 -10.45
C VAL A 18 -11.43 31.30 -11.05
N ASP A 19 -11.78 32.57 -11.14
CA ASP A 19 -12.96 32.97 -11.92
C ASP A 19 -12.66 32.80 -13.44
N LEU A 20 -13.24 31.73 -14.01
CA LEU A 20 -13.19 31.46 -15.45
C LEU A 20 -14.42 32.04 -16.18
N SER A 21 -15.23 32.83 -15.53
CA SER A 21 -16.44 33.44 -16.16
C SER A 21 -16.10 34.42 -17.29
N THR A 22 -14.94 35.06 -17.18
CA THR A 22 -14.42 36.03 -18.17
C THR A 22 -13.35 35.47 -19.08
N TYR A 23 -13.00 34.16 -18.94
CA TYR A 23 -11.98 33.56 -19.76
C TYR A 23 -12.46 33.38 -21.22
N ASP A 24 -11.66 33.85 -22.15
CA ASP A 24 -11.97 33.75 -23.58
C ASP A 24 -11.57 32.39 -24.15
N PHE A 25 -12.46 31.42 -24.03
CA PHE A 25 -12.28 30.07 -24.59
C PHE A 25 -12.22 30.07 -26.14
N ALA A 26 -12.83 31.08 -26.78
CA ALA A 26 -12.81 31.17 -28.24
C ALA A 26 -11.41 31.48 -28.78
N SER A 27 -10.60 32.20 -28.01
CA SER A 27 -9.20 32.48 -28.36
C SER A 27 -8.33 31.23 -28.50
N LEU A 28 -8.78 30.10 -27.97
CA LEU A 28 -8.08 28.82 -28.07
C LEU A 28 -8.35 28.05 -29.37
N ALA A 29 -9.20 28.57 -30.28
CA ALA A 29 -9.45 27.91 -31.59
C ALA A 29 -8.17 27.53 -32.35
N PRO A 30 -7.11 28.36 -32.40
CA PRO A 30 -5.86 28.01 -33.10
C PRO A 30 -5.07 26.87 -32.41
N THR A 31 -5.42 26.50 -31.18
CA THR A 31 -4.72 25.42 -30.44
C THR A 31 -5.33 24.04 -30.69
N ILE A 32 -6.44 23.97 -31.43
CA ILE A 32 -7.11 22.70 -31.72
C ILE A 32 -6.30 21.92 -32.72
N GLU A 33 -5.63 20.89 -32.25
CA GLU A 33 -4.90 19.95 -33.10
C GLU A 33 -5.86 18.90 -33.67
N HIS A 34 -5.77 18.65 -34.99
CA HIS A 34 -6.56 17.64 -35.66
C HIS A 34 -6.33 16.26 -35.01
N GLU A 35 -7.42 15.52 -34.79
CA GLU A 35 -7.41 14.20 -34.10
C GLU A 35 -7.01 14.23 -32.62
N SER A 36 -6.87 15.41 -32.00
CA SER A 36 -6.70 15.45 -30.54
C SER A 36 -8.00 15.04 -29.83
N PHE A 37 -7.89 14.05 -28.98
CA PHE A 37 -9.03 13.42 -28.34
C PHE A 37 -8.87 13.44 -26.83
N TRP A 38 -9.88 13.94 -26.12
CA TRP A 38 -9.91 13.92 -24.65
C TRP A 38 -11.12 13.15 -24.12
N VAL A 39 -10.98 12.63 -22.91
CA VAL A 39 -12.03 11.92 -22.20
C VAL A 39 -12.27 12.59 -20.85
N VAL A 40 -13.55 12.77 -20.50
CA VAL A 40 -14.01 13.17 -19.16
C VAL A 40 -14.65 11.96 -18.49
N GLN A 41 -14.03 11.46 -17.45
CA GLN A 41 -14.48 10.28 -16.70
C GLN A 41 -14.83 10.59 -15.26
N LEU A 42 -15.77 9.84 -14.69
CA LEU A 42 -16.12 9.85 -13.27
C LEU A 42 -15.91 8.45 -12.69
N GLU A 43 -14.99 8.32 -11.76
CA GLU A 43 -14.69 7.03 -11.12
C GLU A 43 -14.98 7.05 -9.63
N THR A 44 -15.41 5.91 -9.08
CA THR A 44 -15.61 5.73 -7.64
C THR A 44 -14.29 5.31 -7.02
N MET A 45 -13.79 6.10 -6.06
CA MET A 45 -12.48 5.86 -5.43
C MET A 45 -12.58 5.02 -4.16
N GLY A 46 -13.69 5.08 -3.43
CA GLY A 46 -13.87 4.37 -2.17
C GLY A 46 -14.86 5.05 -1.26
N MET A 47 -14.68 4.86 0.04
CA MET A 47 -15.52 5.44 1.09
C MET A 47 -14.64 6.21 2.09
N VAL A 48 -15.16 7.30 2.64
CA VAL A 48 -14.53 8.03 3.74
C VAL A 48 -15.48 8.13 4.93
N ASP A 49 -14.90 8.20 6.12
CA ASP A 49 -15.64 8.44 7.38
C ASP A 49 -16.06 9.93 7.50
N ALA A 50 -16.74 10.27 8.58
CA ALA A 50 -17.17 11.63 8.86
C ALA A 50 -15.99 12.62 9.02
N ALA A 51 -14.79 12.10 9.32
CA ALA A 51 -13.57 12.91 9.43
C ALA A 51 -12.77 12.99 8.10
N GLY A 52 -13.30 12.40 7.01
CA GLY A 52 -12.66 12.41 5.70
C GLY A 52 -11.52 11.38 5.53
N ARG A 53 -11.38 10.43 6.44
CA ARG A 53 -10.36 9.39 6.35
C ARG A 53 -10.88 8.22 5.52
N ALA A 54 -10.04 7.71 4.62
CA ALA A 54 -10.37 6.52 3.82
C ALA A 54 -10.67 5.31 4.73
N VAL A 55 -11.75 4.61 4.42
CA VAL A 55 -12.20 3.42 5.16
C VAL A 55 -12.11 2.22 4.24
N ASP A 56 -11.49 1.16 4.74
CA ASP A 56 -11.47 -0.12 4.03
C ASP A 56 -12.90 -0.66 3.93
N PRO A 57 -13.38 -1.06 2.74
CA PRO A 57 -14.71 -1.63 2.57
C PRO A 57 -14.98 -2.84 3.47
N SER A 58 -13.93 -3.60 3.84
CA SER A 58 -14.04 -4.76 4.73
C SER A 58 -14.27 -4.37 6.19
N GLU A 59 -13.86 -3.17 6.62
CA GLU A 59 -14.03 -2.66 7.98
C GLU A 59 -15.36 -1.89 8.16
N GLY A 60 -16.03 -1.55 7.06
CA GLY A 60 -17.22 -0.69 7.02
C GLY A 60 -18.55 -1.35 7.45
N HIS A 61 -18.57 -2.64 7.79
CA HIS A 61 -19.79 -3.33 8.23
C HIS A 61 -20.21 -2.84 9.61
N GLY A 62 -21.06 -1.79 9.63
CA GLY A 62 -21.64 -1.21 10.84
C GLY A 62 -21.32 0.26 11.09
N SER A 63 -20.47 0.89 10.31
CA SER A 63 -20.16 2.32 10.45
C SER A 63 -21.26 3.19 9.85
N THR A 64 -22.00 3.92 10.67
CA THR A 64 -22.94 4.96 10.23
C THR A 64 -22.16 6.21 9.79
N GLY A 65 -22.48 6.78 8.62
CA GLY A 65 -21.89 8.05 8.17
C GLY A 65 -20.77 7.92 7.15
N LEU A 66 -20.59 6.75 6.53
CA LEU A 66 -19.68 6.59 5.40
C LEU A 66 -20.20 7.36 4.17
N ARG A 67 -19.30 8.04 3.48
CA ARG A 67 -19.61 8.79 2.25
C ARG A 67 -18.71 8.28 1.12
N PRO A 68 -19.27 8.02 -0.08
CA PRO A 68 -18.47 7.64 -1.23
C PRO A 68 -17.60 8.81 -1.71
N THR A 69 -16.41 8.52 -2.20
CA THR A 69 -15.55 9.47 -2.90
C THR A 69 -15.51 9.15 -4.38
N PHE A 70 -15.43 10.20 -5.17
CA PHE A 70 -15.37 10.12 -6.62
C PHE A 70 -14.19 10.96 -7.13
N MET A 71 -13.65 10.54 -8.27
CA MET A 71 -12.62 11.28 -8.99
C MET A 71 -13.12 11.65 -10.37
N ILE A 72 -13.03 12.93 -10.70
CA ILE A 72 -13.20 13.42 -12.07
C ILE A 72 -11.83 13.40 -12.73
N TYR A 73 -11.68 12.61 -13.79
CA TYR A 73 -10.49 12.57 -14.62
C TYR A 73 -10.78 13.26 -15.97
N ILE A 74 -9.86 14.13 -16.38
CA ILE A 74 -9.86 14.64 -17.76
C ILE A 74 -8.47 14.39 -18.33
N TYR A 75 -8.37 13.56 -19.35
CA TYR A 75 -7.11 13.11 -19.91
C TYR A 75 -7.15 13.04 -21.44
N GLU A 76 -5.98 13.08 -22.03
CA GLU A 76 -5.74 12.92 -23.46
C GLU A 76 -5.55 11.45 -23.81
N THR A 77 -5.79 11.06 -25.05
CA THR A 77 -5.51 9.69 -25.55
C THR A 77 -4.04 9.28 -25.42
N SER A 78 -3.14 10.25 -25.26
CA SER A 78 -1.74 10.00 -24.90
C SER A 78 -1.55 9.46 -23.46
N GLY A 79 -2.62 9.42 -22.64
CA GLY A 79 -2.59 9.08 -21.22
C GLY A 79 -2.20 10.24 -20.30
N MET A 80 -1.98 11.44 -20.83
CA MET A 80 -1.65 12.61 -20.02
C MET A 80 -2.90 13.19 -19.36
N HIS A 81 -2.89 13.29 -18.03
CA HIS A 81 -3.97 13.91 -17.27
C HIS A 81 -3.91 15.43 -17.33
N ARG A 82 -5.00 16.05 -17.77
CA ARG A 82 -5.16 17.50 -17.78
C ARG A 82 -5.74 18.02 -16.48
N LEU A 83 -6.58 17.20 -15.82
CA LEU A 83 -7.17 17.52 -14.53
C LEU A 83 -7.52 16.21 -13.80
N MET A 84 -7.35 16.24 -12.48
CA MET A 84 -7.81 15.23 -11.54
C MET A 84 -8.44 15.96 -10.36
N HIS A 85 -9.72 15.71 -10.06
CA HIS A 85 -10.43 16.34 -8.95
C HIS A 85 -11.21 15.31 -8.15
N GLU A 86 -10.89 15.21 -6.85
CA GLU A 86 -11.57 14.33 -5.92
C GLU A 86 -12.75 15.07 -5.25
N THR A 87 -13.89 14.38 -5.13
CA THR A 87 -15.08 14.88 -4.43
C THR A 87 -15.59 13.86 -3.42
N VAL A 88 -16.10 14.36 -2.29
CA VAL A 88 -16.81 13.55 -1.30
C VAL A 88 -18.30 13.61 -1.62
N GLY A 89 -18.88 12.50 -2.05
CA GLY A 89 -20.22 12.44 -2.65
C GLY A 89 -20.16 12.68 -4.16
N LEU A 90 -21.29 12.45 -4.83
CA LEU A 90 -21.40 12.73 -6.26
C LEU A 90 -21.16 14.23 -6.53
N PRO A 91 -20.30 14.57 -7.51
CA PRO A 91 -20.08 15.96 -7.88
C PRO A 91 -21.38 16.59 -8.38
N ASP A 92 -21.59 17.87 -8.09
CA ASP A 92 -22.67 18.61 -8.70
C ASP A 92 -22.32 19.08 -10.13
N SER A 93 -23.32 19.57 -10.86
CA SER A 93 -23.12 19.95 -12.26
C SER A 93 -22.20 21.18 -12.42
N LYS A 94 -22.09 22.03 -11.41
CA LYS A 94 -21.19 23.21 -11.42
C LYS A 94 -19.75 22.74 -11.28
N THR A 95 -19.49 21.80 -10.37
CA THR A 95 -18.17 21.20 -10.16
C THR A 95 -17.67 20.51 -11.44
N VAL A 96 -18.52 19.71 -12.11
CA VAL A 96 -18.16 19.05 -13.38
C VAL A 96 -17.86 20.07 -14.47
N LEU A 97 -18.69 21.11 -14.61
CA LEU A 97 -18.45 22.20 -15.57
C LEU A 97 -17.13 22.93 -15.29
N GLN A 98 -16.88 23.26 -14.03
CA GLN A 98 -15.64 23.92 -13.62
C GLN A 98 -14.40 23.04 -13.87
N ALA A 99 -14.51 21.75 -13.63
CA ALA A 99 -13.45 20.80 -13.97
C ALA A 99 -13.09 20.84 -15.47
N ILE A 100 -14.09 20.80 -16.35
CA ILE A 100 -13.86 20.88 -17.79
C ILE A 100 -13.19 22.21 -18.18
N ARG A 101 -13.68 23.34 -17.64
CA ARG A 101 -13.11 24.66 -17.89
C ARG A 101 -11.67 24.78 -17.43
N LEU A 102 -11.35 24.24 -16.25
CA LEU A 102 -9.99 24.22 -15.72
C LEU A 102 -9.05 23.34 -16.55
N ALA A 103 -9.51 22.17 -16.99
CA ALA A 103 -8.71 21.29 -17.86
C ALA A 103 -8.33 21.97 -19.18
N VAL A 104 -9.19 22.84 -19.68
CA VAL A 104 -8.93 23.65 -20.88
C VAL A 104 -7.99 24.84 -20.58
N ALA A 105 -8.34 25.66 -19.57
CA ALA A 105 -7.70 26.93 -19.32
C ALA A 105 -6.44 26.86 -18.44
N LYS A 106 -6.38 25.90 -17.51
CA LYS A 106 -5.29 25.72 -16.53
C LYS A 106 -5.01 24.24 -16.27
N PRO A 107 -4.54 23.51 -17.28
CA PRO A 107 -4.22 22.09 -17.11
C PRO A 107 -3.05 21.87 -16.15
N ILE A 108 -2.91 20.62 -15.68
CA ILE A 108 -1.77 20.19 -14.86
C ILE A 108 -0.47 20.39 -15.66
N PRO A 109 0.55 21.05 -15.11
CA PRO A 109 1.84 21.21 -15.76
C PRO A 109 2.48 19.84 -16.12
N PRO A 110 3.19 19.71 -17.25
CA PRO A 110 3.64 20.78 -18.17
C PRO A 110 2.66 21.15 -19.29
N LEU A 111 1.40 20.67 -19.22
CA LEU A 111 0.41 20.91 -20.27
C LEU A 111 0.05 22.38 -20.36
N LYS A 112 -0.31 22.83 -21.56
CA LYS A 112 -0.69 24.22 -21.85
C LYS A 112 -2.19 24.31 -22.09
N PRO A 113 -2.78 25.53 -21.92
CA PRO A 113 -4.15 25.78 -22.31
C PRO A 113 -4.39 25.46 -23.79
N CYS A 114 -5.39 24.62 -24.08
CA CYS A 114 -5.80 24.28 -25.42
C CYS A 114 -7.19 23.66 -25.42
N LEU A 115 -7.80 23.54 -26.60
CA LEU A 115 -9.04 22.78 -26.80
C LEU A 115 -8.73 21.49 -27.56
N PRO A 116 -9.44 20.38 -27.27
CA PRO A 116 -9.35 19.18 -28.09
C PRO A 116 -10.12 19.36 -29.40
N TRP A 117 -9.81 18.55 -30.39
CA TRP A 117 -10.66 18.39 -31.55
C TRP A 117 -11.96 17.67 -31.18
N PHE A 118 -11.87 16.66 -30.31
CA PHE A 118 -13.00 15.86 -29.85
C PHE A 118 -12.97 15.63 -28.34
N LEU A 119 -14.14 15.81 -27.67
CA LEU A 119 -14.33 15.53 -26.26
C LEU A 119 -15.36 14.42 -26.04
N LEU A 120 -14.97 13.30 -25.49
CA LEU A 120 -15.87 12.22 -25.06
C LEU A 120 -16.21 12.42 -23.59
N ILE A 121 -17.50 12.40 -23.27
CA ILE A 121 -17.98 12.55 -21.89
C ILE A 121 -18.57 11.21 -21.43
N SER A 122 -18.14 10.73 -20.27
CA SER A 122 -18.63 9.49 -19.70
C SER A 122 -20.15 9.51 -19.50
N ILE A 123 -20.78 8.38 -19.82
CA ILE A 123 -22.23 8.18 -19.61
C ILE A 123 -22.64 8.38 -18.15
N ARG A 124 -21.73 8.18 -17.19
CA ARG A 124 -21.94 8.44 -15.76
C ARG A 124 -22.21 9.92 -15.46
N LEU A 125 -21.80 10.80 -16.37
CA LEU A 125 -22.02 12.27 -16.29
C LEU A 125 -23.27 12.72 -17.03
N GLN A 126 -24.10 11.82 -17.59
CA GLN A 126 -25.29 12.14 -18.38
C GLN A 126 -26.24 13.13 -17.67
N GLN A 127 -26.41 13.00 -16.36
CA GLN A 127 -27.28 13.87 -15.57
C GLN A 127 -26.84 15.35 -15.55
N HIS A 128 -25.58 15.63 -15.86
CA HIS A 128 -24.98 16.97 -15.85
C HIS A 128 -25.08 17.68 -17.21
N LEU A 129 -25.48 16.96 -18.28
CA LEU A 129 -25.54 17.50 -19.65
C LEU A 129 -26.35 18.78 -19.78
N PRO A 130 -27.50 18.99 -19.10
CA PRO A 130 -28.24 20.24 -19.18
C PRO A 130 -27.41 21.47 -18.79
N THR A 131 -26.46 21.32 -17.85
CA THR A 131 -25.56 22.39 -17.42
C THR A 131 -24.30 22.48 -18.30
N LEU A 132 -23.81 21.37 -18.81
CA LEU A 132 -22.57 21.31 -19.61
C LEU A 132 -22.80 21.78 -21.05
N LYS A 133 -23.93 21.39 -21.65
CA LYS A 133 -24.25 21.62 -23.05
C LYS A 133 -24.12 23.08 -23.51
N PRO A 134 -24.67 24.08 -22.80
CA PRO A 134 -24.55 25.48 -23.22
C PRO A 134 -23.10 25.95 -23.37
N PHE A 135 -22.22 25.52 -22.49
CA PHE A 135 -20.79 25.81 -22.55
C PHE A 135 -20.11 25.07 -23.70
N LEU A 136 -20.33 23.77 -23.82
CA LEU A 136 -19.69 22.93 -24.81
C LEU A 136 -20.08 23.34 -26.25
N ASP A 137 -21.36 23.69 -26.46
CA ASP A 137 -21.86 24.16 -27.75
C ASP A 137 -21.38 25.57 -28.11
N SER A 138 -20.88 26.34 -27.14
CA SER A 138 -20.32 27.68 -27.38
C SER A 138 -18.85 27.65 -27.81
N LEU A 139 -18.17 26.50 -27.72
CA LEU A 139 -16.77 26.38 -28.09
C LEU A 139 -16.58 26.43 -29.60
N PRO A 140 -15.45 26.99 -30.09
CA PRO A 140 -15.24 27.26 -31.52
C PRO A 140 -14.97 25.96 -32.31
N ALA A 141 -15.46 25.95 -33.58
CA ALA A 141 -15.08 24.88 -34.49
C ALA A 141 -13.56 24.86 -34.72
N PRO A 142 -12.93 23.69 -34.96
CA PRO A 142 -13.55 22.39 -35.21
C PRO A 142 -13.82 21.53 -33.96
N PHE A 143 -13.89 22.11 -32.75
CA PHE A 143 -14.27 21.38 -31.54
C PHE A 143 -15.65 20.73 -31.68
N HIS A 144 -15.76 19.49 -31.26
CA HIS A 144 -17.01 18.77 -31.12
C HIS A 144 -16.97 17.82 -29.92
N TRP A 145 -18.14 17.43 -29.44
CA TRP A 145 -18.26 16.58 -28.26
C TRP A 145 -19.48 15.66 -28.38
N ARG A 146 -19.47 14.55 -27.64
CA ARG A 146 -20.63 13.71 -27.38
C ARG A 146 -20.51 12.95 -26.09
N LEU A 147 -21.63 12.38 -25.67
CA LEU A 147 -21.65 11.38 -24.62
C LEU A 147 -21.15 10.04 -25.18
N GLU A 148 -20.44 9.26 -24.36
CA GLU A 148 -20.10 7.89 -24.71
C GLU A 148 -21.37 7.01 -24.79
N THR A 149 -21.35 6.02 -25.63
CA THR A 149 -22.38 4.99 -25.65
C THR A 149 -22.16 3.98 -24.53
N ARG A 150 -23.20 3.18 -24.22
CA ARG A 150 -23.05 2.13 -23.22
C ARG A 150 -22.00 1.09 -23.62
N GLU A 151 -21.95 0.73 -24.90
CA GLU A 151 -20.97 -0.20 -25.46
C GLU A 151 -19.54 0.32 -25.34
N GLU A 152 -19.34 1.61 -25.58
CA GLU A 152 -18.04 2.26 -25.39
C GLU A 152 -17.62 2.31 -23.92
N ALA A 153 -18.55 2.59 -23.01
CA ALA A 153 -18.30 2.57 -21.57
C ALA A 153 -17.91 1.17 -21.08
N GLU A 154 -18.57 0.14 -21.57
CA GLU A 154 -18.24 -1.26 -21.29
C GLU A 154 -16.87 -1.63 -21.88
N GLY A 155 -16.58 -1.23 -23.13
CA GLY A 155 -15.31 -1.48 -23.80
C GLY A 155 -14.13 -0.72 -23.17
N LEU A 156 -14.36 0.53 -22.73
CA LEU A 156 -13.35 1.31 -21.99
C LEU A 156 -13.06 0.68 -20.62
N SER A 157 -14.09 0.25 -19.91
CA SER A 157 -13.94 -0.45 -18.63
C SER A 157 -13.14 -1.74 -18.78
N GLU A 158 -13.44 -2.54 -19.81
CA GLU A 158 -12.69 -3.76 -20.12
C GLU A 158 -11.24 -3.44 -20.52
N GLY A 159 -11.03 -2.42 -21.35
CA GLY A 159 -9.69 -1.98 -21.77
C GLY A 159 -8.83 -1.50 -20.58
N ILE A 160 -9.42 -0.73 -19.66
CA ILE A 160 -8.76 -0.29 -18.43
C ILE A 160 -8.44 -1.51 -17.53
N HIS A 161 -9.40 -2.43 -17.40
CA HIS A 161 -9.19 -3.67 -16.64
C HIS A 161 -8.00 -4.48 -17.19
N GLN A 162 -7.97 -4.69 -18.53
CA GLN A 162 -6.86 -5.39 -19.18
C GLN A 162 -5.50 -4.67 -19.03
N LEU A 163 -5.49 -3.33 -19.07
CA LEU A 163 -4.27 -2.55 -18.83
C LEU A 163 -3.80 -2.66 -17.37
N ASN A 164 -4.74 -2.65 -16.42
CA ASN A 164 -4.43 -2.85 -15.01
C ASN A 164 -3.87 -4.24 -14.75
N VAL A 165 -4.48 -5.29 -15.30
CA VAL A 165 -3.99 -6.67 -15.19
C VAL A 165 -2.58 -6.79 -15.75
N LYS A 166 -2.31 -6.24 -16.96
CA LYS A 166 -0.95 -6.20 -17.51
C LYS A 166 0.02 -5.41 -16.63
N GLY A 167 -0.42 -4.29 -16.09
CA GLY A 167 0.37 -3.47 -15.16
C GLY A 167 0.75 -4.24 -13.89
N VAL A 168 -0.20 -4.98 -13.31
CA VAL A 168 0.03 -5.84 -12.13
C VAL A 168 1.10 -6.89 -12.44
N VAL A 169 0.96 -7.62 -13.56
CA VAL A 169 1.93 -8.66 -13.96
C VAL A 169 3.34 -8.06 -14.11
N VAL A 170 3.47 -6.97 -14.84
CA VAL A 170 4.77 -6.31 -15.06
C VAL A 170 5.37 -5.82 -13.74
N SER A 171 4.57 -5.21 -12.88
CA SER A 171 5.05 -4.71 -11.58
C SER A 171 5.45 -5.86 -10.65
N MET A 172 4.73 -6.97 -10.66
CA MET A 172 5.12 -8.20 -9.91
C MET A 172 6.44 -8.77 -10.40
N GLU A 173 6.66 -8.85 -11.72
CA GLU A 173 7.93 -9.31 -12.31
C GLU A 173 9.10 -8.39 -11.94
N LEU A 174 8.89 -7.07 -11.99
CA LEU A 174 9.90 -6.08 -11.59
C LEU A 174 10.23 -6.18 -10.10
N ALA A 175 9.22 -6.37 -9.25
CA ALA A 175 9.41 -6.58 -7.81
C ALA A 175 10.26 -7.82 -7.53
N GLU A 176 9.93 -8.95 -8.17
CA GLU A 176 10.69 -10.18 -8.01
C GLU A 176 12.13 -10.04 -8.52
N LYS A 177 12.34 -9.40 -9.66
CA LYS A 177 13.68 -9.11 -10.21
C LYS A 177 14.49 -8.25 -9.24
N SER A 178 13.92 -7.18 -8.71
CA SER A 178 14.59 -6.29 -7.76
C SER A 178 14.89 -7.02 -6.44
N ARG A 179 13.97 -7.89 -5.96
CA ARG A 179 14.23 -8.76 -4.81
C ARG A 179 15.43 -9.68 -5.02
N LEU A 180 15.54 -10.31 -6.19
CA LEU A 180 16.68 -11.18 -6.52
C LEU A 180 18.01 -10.43 -6.59
N ILE A 181 17.99 -9.20 -7.13
CA ILE A 181 19.16 -8.29 -7.10
C ILE A 181 19.53 -7.98 -5.64
N GLY A 182 18.54 -7.67 -4.81
CA GLY A 182 18.74 -7.43 -3.38
C GLY A 182 19.33 -8.63 -2.65
N ASN A 183 18.85 -9.85 -2.92
CA ASN A 183 19.41 -11.07 -2.35
C ASN A 183 20.87 -11.28 -2.75
N THR A 184 21.21 -11.00 -4.00
CA THR A 184 22.59 -11.10 -4.51
C THR A 184 23.52 -10.09 -3.82
N ALA A 185 23.07 -8.83 -3.71
CA ALA A 185 23.82 -7.79 -3.01
C ALA A 185 23.96 -8.11 -1.50
N PHE A 186 22.89 -8.63 -0.87
CA PHE A 186 22.92 -9.07 0.53
C PHE A 186 23.95 -10.17 0.76
N SER A 187 24.01 -11.18 -0.08
CA SER A 187 24.98 -12.29 0.03
C SER A 187 26.44 -11.80 -0.07
N ARG A 188 26.67 -10.72 -0.83
CA ARG A 188 27.95 -10.05 -0.97
C ARG A 188 28.23 -9.03 0.13
N LYS A 189 27.29 -8.83 1.07
CA LYS A 189 27.35 -7.82 2.13
C LYS A 189 27.39 -6.37 1.59
N GLU A 190 26.91 -6.15 0.38
CA GLU A 190 26.79 -4.84 -0.28
C GLU A 190 25.52 -4.13 0.23
N ARG A 191 25.58 -3.62 1.47
CA ARG A 191 24.41 -3.10 2.21
C ARG A 191 23.61 -2.07 1.41
N ALA A 192 24.26 -1.03 0.88
CA ALA A 192 23.57 0.04 0.18
C ALA A 192 22.85 -0.46 -1.08
N ALA A 193 23.49 -1.34 -1.85
CA ALA A 193 22.90 -1.94 -3.04
C ALA A 193 21.70 -2.85 -2.69
N ALA A 194 21.81 -3.65 -1.62
CA ALA A 194 20.73 -4.51 -1.15
C ALA A 194 19.52 -3.68 -0.67
N ILE A 195 19.74 -2.63 0.15
CA ILE A 195 18.67 -1.74 0.61
C ILE A 195 17.96 -1.08 -0.60
N LYS A 196 18.73 -0.56 -1.57
CA LYS A 196 18.18 0.06 -2.77
C LYS A 196 17.28 -0.91 -3.53
N ALA A 197 17.78 -2.11 -3.82
CA ALA A 197 17.05 -3.11 -4.58
C ALA A 197 15.76 -3.59 -3.87
N TYR A 198 15.81 -3.84 -2.55
CA TYR A 198 14.59 -4.17 -1.80
C TYR A 198 13.62 -3.00 -1.71
N THR A 199 14.09 -1.75 -1.70
CA THR A 199 13.23 -0.57 -1.72
C THR A 199 12.52 -0.43 -3.06
N GLU A 200 13.20 -0.70 -4.17
CA GLU A 200 12.60 -0.76 -5.50
C GLU A 200 11.54 -1.87 -5.58
N ALA A 201 11.85 -3.07 -5.06
CA ALA A 201 10.88 -4.17 -5.01
C ALA A 201 9.62 -3.81 -4.21
N ILE A 202 9.79 -3.17 -3.04
CA ILE A 202 8.68 -2.69 -2.20
C ILE A 202 7.86 -1.64 -2.95
N GLY A 203 8.48 -0.72 -3.68
CA GLY A 203 7.80 0.28 -4.49
C GLY A 203 6.86 -0.37 -5.52
N HIS A 204 7.37 -1.30 -6.31
CA HIS A 204 6.55 -2.04 -7.30
C HIS A 204 5.39 -2.81 -6.66
N LEU A 205 5.58 -3.39 -5.47
CA LEU A 205 4.50 -4.11 -4.77
C LEU A 205 3.43 -3.16 -4.20
N ILE A 206 3.82 -1.97 -3.75
CA ILE A 206 2.86 -0.93 -3.35
C ILE A 206 2.06 -0.47 -4.57
N ASP A 207 2.70 -0.30 -5.73
CA ASP A 207 2.00 0.03 -6.98
C ASP A 207 0.95 -1.04 -7.33
N VAL A 208 1.32 -2.34 -7.25
CA VAL A 208 0.36 -3.46 -7.44
C VAL A 208 -0.82 -3.34 -6.49
N LEU A 209 -0.58 -3.19 -5.20
CA LEU A 209 -1.65 -3.12 -4.19
C LEU A 209 -2.55 -1.89 -4.35
N SER A 210 -2.02 -0.80 -4.93
CA SER A 210 -2.79 0.43 -5.21
C SER A 210 -3.81 0.25 -6.32
N THR A 211 -3.59 -0.70 -7.25
CA THR A 211 -4.53 -1.00 -8.35
C THR A 211 -5.74 -1.83 -7.93
N LYS A 212 -5.81 -2.22 -6.64
CA LYS A 212 -6.84 -3.13 -6.11
C LYS A 212 -6.94 -4.42 -6.93
N PRO A 213 -5.87 -5.21 -6.98
CA PRO A 213 -5.82 -6.45 -7.73
C PRO A 213 -6.84 -7.45 -7.19
N ASP A 214 -7.03 -8.58 -7.87
CA ASP A 214 -7.87 -9.64 -7.34
C ASP A 214 -7.27 -10.25 -6.04
N LEU A 215 -8.07 -11.07 -5.34
CA LEU A 215 -7.69 -11.61 -4.03
C LEU A 215 -6.42 -12.47 -4.07
N GLU A 216 -6.20 -13.20 -5.17
CA GLU A 216 -5.02 -14.04 -5.34
C GLU A 216 -3.77 -13.18 -5.56
N GLU A 217 -3.86 -12.22 -6.47
CA GLU A 217 -2.79 -11.26 -6.76
C GLU A 217 -2.46 -10.40 -5.53
N GLU A 218 -3.49 -9.93 -4.80
CA GLU A 218 -3.32 -9.17 -3.55
C GLU A 218 -2.57 -10.00 -2.51
N THR A 219 -2.95 -11.26 -2.33
CA THR A 219 -2.31 -12.18 -1.38
C THR A 219 -0.84 -12.42 -1.77
N ASN A 220 -0.59 -12.69 -3.05
CA ASN A 220 0.77 -12.89 -3.56
C ASN A 220 1.64 -11.63 -3.39
N ALA A 221 1.10 -10.45 -3.68
CA ALA A 221 1.80 -9.19 -3.50
C ALA A 221 2.10 -8.91 -2.02
N LYS A 222 1.16 -9.15 -1.11
CA LYS A 222 1.36 -9.01 0.35
C LYS A 222 2.42 -9.96 0.88
N ASN A 223 2.41 -11.22 0.46
CA ASN A 223 3.42 -12.20 0.85
C ASN A 223 4.82 -11.78 0.39
N LEU A 224 4.94 -11.35 -0.87
CA LEU A 224 6.21 -10.89 -1.41
C LEU A 224 6.67 -9.58 -0.73
N LEU A 225 5.74 -8.69 -0.38
CA LEU A 225 6.01 -7.47 0.36
C LEU A 225 6.58 -7.76 1.76
N ALA A 226 6.00 -8.74 2.47
CA ALA A 226 6.53 -9.19 3.76
C ALA A 226 7.95 -9.73 3.64
N ILE A 227 8.23 -10.52 2.60
CA ILE A 227 9.57 -11.03 2.31
C ILE A 227 10.56 -9.89 2.05
N CYS A 228 10.19 -8.92 1.21
CA CYS A 228 11.06 -7.78 0.86
C CYS A 228 11.37 -6.90 2.08
N HIS A 229 10.38 -6.57 2.89
CA HIS A 229 10.58 -5.85 4.15
C HIS A 229 11.48 -6.63 5.10
N SER A 230 11.23 -7.93 5.32
CA SER A 230 12.05 -8.76 6.20
C SER A 230 13.51 -8.88 5.72
N ASN A 231 13.74 -8.95 4.41
CA ASN A 231 15.08 -9.00 3.83
C ASN A 231 15.80 -7.65 3.98
N ARG A 232 15.09 -6.54 3.79
CA ARG A 232 15.63 -5.20 4.03
C ARG A 232 15.95 -4.98 5.51
N ALA A 233 15.09 -5.45 6.42
CA ALA A 233 15.36 -5.48 7.86
C ALA A 233 16.66 -6.24 8.19
N ALA A 234 16.84 -7.43 7.59
CA ALA A 234 18.07 -8.20 7.73
C ALA A 234 19.31 -7.43 7.24
N THR A 235 19.15 -6.67 6.17
CA THR A 235 20.22 -5.85 5.59
C THR A 235 20.61 -4.71 6.52
N TYR A 236 19.65 -4.03 7.15
CA TYR A 236 19.93 -3.02 8.18
C TYR A 236 20.63 -3.60 9.41
N LEU A 237 20.43 -4.88 9.73
CA LEU A 237 21.03 -5.56 10.87
C LEU A 237 22.45 -6.08 10.61
N ILE A 238 22.96 -6.05 9.38
CA ILE A 238 24.36 -6.47 9.10
C ILE A 238 25.30 -5.68 10.02
N PRO A 239 26.22 -6.35 10.76
CA PRO A 239 27.18 -5.66 11.64
C PRO A 239 28.07 -4.67 10.90
N GLY A 240 28.54 -3.65 11.62
CA GLY A 240 29.48 -2.64 11.10
C GLY A 240 28.83 -1.29 10.79
N ALA A 241 29.60 -0.42 10.14
CA ALA A 241 29.14 0.94 9.82
C ALA A 241 27.85 0.91 8.97
N GLY A 242 26.86 1.74 9.34
CA GLY A 242 25.55 1.79 8.69
C GLY A 242 24.55 0.72 9.19
N ARG A 243 24.83 0.02 10.32
CA ARG A 243 23.82 -0.79 11.01
C ARG A 243 22.74 0.13 11.57
N ASP A 244 21.48 -0.18 11.28
CA ASP A 244 20.33 0.60 11.74
C ASP A 244 19.22 -0.32 12.25
N ALA A 245 19.23 -0.53 13.57
CA ALA A 245 18.27 -1.41 14.21
C ALA A 245 16.84 -0.79 14.26
N ASN A 246 16.71 0.54 14.26
CA ASN A 246 15.41 1.19 14.23
C ASN A 246 14.72 0.97 12.87
N GLN A 247 15.44 1.16 11.76
CA GLN A 247 14.90 0.85 10.43
C GLN A 247 14.58 -0.65 10.28
N ALA A 248 15.42 -1.52 10.84
CA ALA A 248 15.16 -2.95 10.83
C ALA A 248 13.87 -3.33 11.61
N LEU A 249 13.64 -2.68 12.76
CA LEU A 249 12.43 -2.88 13.55
C LEU A 249 11.17 -2.45 12.78
N LEU A 250 11.21 -1.25 12.18
CA LEU A 250 10.12 -0.73 11.35
C LEU A 250 9.81 -1.66 10.18
N ASP A 251 10.83 -2.15 9.48
CA ASP A 251 10.63 -3.09 8.39
C ASP A 251 10.11 -4.45 8.87
N GLY A 252 10.57 -4.93 10.03
CA GLY A 252 10.02 -6.13 10.66
C GLY A 252 8.51 -6.00 10.98
N GLN A 253 8.08 -4.84 11.49
CA GLN A 253 6.68 -4.54 11.77
C GLN A 253 5.85 -4.42 10.48
N LYS A 254 6.40 -3.80 9.43
CA LYS A 254 5.74 -3.74 8.11
C LYS A 254 5.59 -5.12 7.48
N ALA A 255 6.60 -5.99 7.65
CA ALA A 255 6.52 -7.37 7.19
C ALA A 255 5.42 -8.16 7.94
N GLU A 256 5.30 -8.02 9.27
CA GLU A 256 4.21 -8.60 10.08
C GLU A 256 2.84 -8.08 9.61
N LYS A 257 2.72 -6.78 9.33
CA LYS A 257 1.46 -6.20 8.84
C LYS A 257 1.07 -6.73 7.47
N ALA A 258 2.04 -6.92 6.57
CA ALA A 258 1.79 -7.43 5.21
C ALA A 258 1.41 -8.90 5.21
N ASP A 259 2.11 -9.72 5.99
CA ASP A 259 1.81 -11.15 6.18
C ASP A 259 2.04 -11.54 7.64
N PRO A 260 0.98 -11.58 8.45
CA PRO A 260 1.09 -11.98 9.87
C PRO A 260 1.54 -13.44 10.08
N SER A 261 1.48 -14.31 9.06
CA SER A 261 1.94 -15.70 9.12
C SER A 261 3.45 -15.86 8.83
N TYR A 262 4.13 -14.78 8.44
CA TYR A 262 5.52 -14.81 8.06
C TYR A 262 6.47 -14.79 9.27
N ALA A 263 6.88 -15.96 9.75
CA ALA A 263 7.72 -16.15 10.96
C ALA A 263 8.98 -15.26 11.00
N LYS A 264 9.62 -15.01 9.84
CA LYS A 264 10.82 -14.18 9.79
C LYS A 264 10.56 -12.71 10.13
N ALA A 265 9.35 -12.19 9.96
CA ALA A 265 8.99 -10.84 10.36
C ALA A 265 9.22 -10.62 11.86
N TYR A 266 8.74 -11.54 12.67
CA TYR A 266 8.91 -11.53 14.13
C TYR A 266 10.35 -11.77 14.57
N ALA A 267 11.06 -12.67 13.88
CA ALA A 267 12.47 -12.91 14.15
C ALA A 267 13.34 -11.67 13.86
N ARG A 268 13.01 -10.88 12.83
CA ARG A 268 13.71 -9.62 12.54
C ARG A 268 13.43 -8.55 13.59
N GLN A 269 12.17 -8.43 14.04
CA GLN A 269 11.81 -7.53 15.14
C GLN A 269 12.57 -7.90 16.41
N ALA A 270 12.59 -9.17 16.78
CA ALA A 270 13.31 -9.65 17.95
C ALA A 270 14.81 -9.34 17.86
N THR A 271 15.42 -9.57 16.69
CA THR A 271 16.85 -9.26 16.50
C THR A 271 17.11 -7.75 16.54
N ALA A 272 16.23 -6.93 15.98
CA ALA A 272 16.36 -5.48 16.06
C ALA A 272 16.26 -4.97 17.50
N ASN A 273 15.28 -5.49 18.27
CA ASN A 273 15.09 -5.14 19.68
C ASN A 273 16.28 -5.57 20.56
N GLU A 274 16.88 -6.74 20.31
CA GLU A 274 18.11 -7.14 21.01
C GLU A 274 19.25 -6.17 20.75
N VAL A 275 19.43 -5.71 19.51
CA VAL A 275 20.47 -4.73 19.17
C VAL A 275 20.20 -3.39 19.83
N LEU A 276 18.94 -3.03 20.05
CA LEU A 276 18.52 -1.82 20.78
C LEU A 276 18.59 -1.99 22.30
N GLY A 277 18.89 -3.19 22.82
CA GLY A 277 18.86 -3.50 24.25
C GLY A 277 17.47 -3.68 24.83
N GLN A 278 16.45 -3.81 24.01
CA GLN A 278 15.03 -3.94 24.36
C GLN A 278 14.64 -5.42 24.44
N LEU A 279 15.18 -6.15 25.42
CA LEU A 279 15.00 -7.61 25.52
C LEU A 279 13.55 -8.02 25.73
N ASP A 280 12.78 -7.24 26.48
CA ASP A 280 11.35 -7.47 26.70
C ASP A 280 10.56 -7.44 25.39
N ASP A 281 10.81 -6.41 24.57
CA ASP A 281 10.15 -6.26 23.27
C ASP A 281 10.59 -7.34 22.27
N ALA A 282 11.84 -7.82 22.38
CA ALA A 282 12.31 -8.95 21.58
C ALA A 282 11.55 -10.22 21.92
N GLN A 283 11.35 -10.52 23.23
CA GLN A 283 10.56 -11.67 23.69
C GLN A 283 9.09 -11.52 23.30
N ASP A 284 8.51 -10.31 23.43
CA ASP A 284 7.13 -10.03 23.05
C ASP A 284 6.86 -10.27 21.56
N ALA A 285 7.80 -9.90 20.70
CA ALA A 285 7.67 -10.16 19.26
C ALA A 285 7.57 -11.67 18.97
N ILE A 286 8.45 -12.48 19.56
CA ILE A 286 8.41 -13.95 19.38
C ILE A 286 7.17 -14.57 20.05
N ALA A 287 6.78 -14.09 21.23
CA ALA A 287 5.60 -14.59 21.92
C ALA A 287 4.31 -14.31 21.14
N ARG A 288 4.19 -13.14 20.49
CA ARG A 288 3.07 -12.84 19.58
C ARG A 288 2.99 -13.82 18.42
N ALA A 289 4.12 -14.13 17.80
CA ALA A 289 4.18 -15.11 16.72
C ALA A 289 3.70 -16.49 17.21
N LEU A 290 4.23 -16.98 18.34
CA LEU A 290 3.92 -18.32 18.87
C LEU A 290 2.50 -18.49 19.43
N ARG A 291 1.77 -17.40 19.64
CA ARG A 291 0.34 -17.46 19.99
C ARG A 291 -0.57 -17.66 18.77
N ARG A 292 -0.03 -17.51 17.59
CA ARG A 292 -0.77 -17.71 16.35
C ARG A 292 -0.85 -19.20 16.03
N PRO A 293 -2.04 -19.72 15.62
CA PRO A 293 -2.20 -21.14 15.29
C PRO A 293 -1.31 -21.60 14.13
N ASP A 294 -1.03 -20.71 13.18
CA ASP A 294 -0.19 -20.97 12.00
C ASP A 294 1.32 -20.99 12.31
N LEU A 295 1.74 -20.45 13.46
CA LEU A 295 3.14 -20.35 13.88
C LEU A 295 3.45 -21.07 15.21
N GLU A 296 2.46 -21.57 15.93
CA GLU A 296 2.66 -22.18 17.26
C GLU A 296 3.62 -23.39 17.28
N ASN A 297 3.80 -24.03 16.12
CA ASN A 297 4.68 -25.17 15.94
C ASN A 297 6.02 -24.85 15.26
N ASP A 298 6.34 -23.57 15.05
CA ASP A 298 7.61 -23.16 14.46
C ASP A 298 8.77 -23.34 15.45
N LYS A 299 9.59 -24.35 15.18
CA LYS A 299 10.74 -24.71 16.05
C LYS A 299 11.78 -23.59 16.13
N ASN A 300 11.98 -22.83 15.04
CA ASN A 300 12.97 -21.75 15.02
C ASN A 300 12.53 -20.58 15.92
N LEU A 301 11.22 -20.29 15.94
CA LEU A 301 10.68 -19.28 16.84
C LEU A 301 10.77 -19.72 18.30
N VAL A 302 10.52 -21.01 18.60
CA VAL A 302 10.69 -21.54 19.96
C VAL A 302 12.18 -21.55 20.36
N ASP A 303 13.10 -21.94 19.48
CA ASP A 303 14.54 -21.84 19.74
C ASP A 303 14.95 -20.39 20.03
N ARG A 304 14.38 -19.44 19.29
CA ARG A 304 14.63 -18.02 19.49
C ARG A 304 14.09 -17.53 20.82
N LEU A 305 12.89 -17.98 21.22
CA LEU A 305 12.32 -17.66 22.54
C LEU A 305 13.20 -18.19 23.67
N VAL A 306 13.62 -19.46 23.59
CA VAL A 306 14.52 -20.07 24.57
C VAL A 306 15.83 -19.28 24.66
N HIS A 307 16.44 -18.90 23.53
CA HIS A 307 17.63 -18.08 23.50
C HIS A 307 17.46 -16.76 24.26
N LEU A 308 16.34 -16.05 24.00
CA LEU A 308 16.03 -14.76 24.63
C LEU A 308 15.76 -14.91 26.15
N LEU A 309 15.07 -15.97 26.57
CA LEU A 309 14.74 -16.21 27.98
C LEU A 309 15.93 -16.66 28.81
N THR A 310 16.91 -17.33 28.18
CA THR A 310 18.05 -17.93 28.89
C THR A 310 19.37 -17.19 28.65
N GLY A 311 19.34 -16.07 27.95
CA GLY A 311 20.56 -15.35 27.53
C GLY A 311 21.50 -16.23 26.71
N GLY A 312 20.93 -17.12 25.86
CA GLY A 312 21.68 -18.00 24.97
C GLY A 312 22.18 -19.30 25.60
N LYS A 313 21.94 -19.55 26.89
CA LYS A 313 22.42 -20.76 27.59
C LYS A 313 21.61 -22.03 27.28
N GLY A 314 20.43 -21.88 26.65
CA GLY A 314 19.49 -22.98 26.48
C GLY A 314 18.74 -23.33 27.76
N LEU A 315 17.79 -24.26 27.66
CA LEU A 315 17.03 -24.73 28.83
C LEU A 315 17.97 -25.52 29.76
N PRO A 316 17.86 -25.34 31.10
CA PRO A 316 18.64 -26.09 32.08
C PRO A 316 18.50 -27.60 31.91
N ASN A 317 19.60 -28.34 32.07
CA ASN A 317 19.65 -29.80 31.87
C ASN A 317 19.37 -30.61 33.13
N ASP A 318 19.46 -30.03 34.32
CA ASP A 318 19.10 -30.70 35.59
C ASP A 318 17.75 -30.26 36.08
N GLU A 319 17.06 -31.18 36.81
CA GLU A 319 15.68 -31.01 37.27
C GLU A 319 15.52 -29.80 38.19
N SER A 320 16.40 -29.65 39.14
CA SER A 320 16.25 -28.63 40.18
C SER A 320 16.47 -27.24 39.59
N THR A 321 17.46 -27.08 38.74
CA THR A 321 17.76 -25.83 38.03
C THR A 321 16.63 -25.48 37.07
N PHE A 322 16.07 -26.47 36.35
CA PHE A 322 14.95 -26.22 35.43
C PHE A 322 13.69 -25.79 36.19
N LYS A 323 13.35 -26.50 37.30
CA LYS A 323 12.20 -26.13 38.13
C LYS A 323 12.33 -24.73 38.72
N ASN A 324 13.52 -24.40 39.24
CA ASN A 324 13.79 -23.08 39.80
C ASN A 324 13.70 -22.01 38.69
N TRP A 325 14.30 -22.25 37.52
CA TRP A 325 14.20 -21.36 36.37
C TRP A 325 12.74 -21.15 35.92
N MET A 326 11.94 -22.22 35.84
CA MET A 326 10.50 -22.11 35.50
C MET A 326 9.74 -21.31 36.55
N LEU A 327 10.03 -21.49 37.85
CA LEU A 327 9.43 -20.67 38.89
C LEU A 327 9.82 -19.19 38.75
N ASP A 328 11.08 -18.89 38.50
CA ASP A 328 11.57 -17.53 38.30
C ASP A 328 10.89 -16.87 37.10
N VAL A 329 10.82 -17.56 35.96
CA VAL A 329 10.27 -17.04 34.70
C VAL A 329 8.73 -16.92 34.75
N LEU A 330 8.01 -17.90 35.34
CA LEU A 330 6.54 -17.91 35.29
C LEU A 330 5.87 -17.26 36.47
N VAL A 331 6.51 -17.26 37.65
CA VAL A 331 5.89 -16.83 38.93
C VAL A 331 6.54 -15.56 39.44
N ASN A 332 7.85 -15.54 39.56
CA ASN A 332 8.59 -14.41 40.12
C ASN A 332 8.69 -13.23 39.16
N ASP A 333 8.90 -13.49 37.85
CA ASP A 333 8.79 -12.48 36.81
C ASP A 333 7.39 -12.47 36.19
N ARG A 334 6.50 -11.71 36.80
CA ARG A 334 5.10 -11.59 36.35
C ARG A 334 4.99 -11.18 34.89
N LYS A 335 5.83 -10.26 34.40
CA LYS A 335 5.78 -9.78 33.02
C LYS A 335 6.14 -10.90 32.05
N THR A 336 7.18 -11.65 32.32
CA THR A 336 7.56 -12.81 31.51
C THR A 336 6.52 -13.91 31.60
N GLY A 337 5.93 -14.18 32.77
CA GLY A 337 4.82 -15.13 32.93
C GLY A 337 3.60 -14.75 32.09
N GLU A 338 3.18 -13.49 32.10
CA GLU A 338 2.09 -12.97 31.28
C GLU A 338 2.42 -13.08 29.78
N ARG A 339 3.66 -12.77 29.40
CA ARG A 339 4.17 -12.87 28.02
C ARG A 339 4.14 -14.30 27.49
N LEU A 340 4.51 -15.28 28.30
CA LEU A 340 4.49 -16.70 27.92
C LEU A 340 3.09 -17.33 28.02
N SER A 341 2.16 -16.66 28.67
CA SER A 341 0.78 -17.11 28.78
C SER A 341 0.14 -17.25 27.38
N GLY A 342 -0.56 -18.36 27.15
CA GLY A 342 -1.24 -18.63 25.89
C GLY A 342 -0.36 -19.15 24.75
N ILE A 343 0.95 -19.27 24.92
CA ILE A 343 1.81 -19.99 23.98
C ILE A 343 1.54 -21.48 24.17
N ARG A 344 1.27 -22.17 23.05
CA ARG A 344 0.97 -23.61 22.98
C ARG A 344 1.94 -24.34 22.06
N GLY A 345 1.50 -25.39 21.41
CA GLY A 345 2.23 -26.11 20.36
C GLY A 345 3.61 -26.58 20.79
N GLU A 346 4.61 -26.29 20.01
CA GLU A 346 6.00 -26.71 20.21
C GLU A 346 6.61 -26.27 21.54
N TRP A 347 6.25 -25.07 22.04
CA TRP A 347 6.74 -24.58 23.34
C TRP A 347 6.27 -25.48 24.49
N SER A 348 4.95 -25.75 24.57
CA SER A 348 4.40 -26.62 25.59
C SER A 348 4.98 -28.03 25.50
N ARG A 349 5.09 -28.56 24.28
CA ARG A 349 5.69 -29.87 24.05
C ARG A 349 7.13 -29.95 24.58
N ARG A 350 7.97 -28.95 24.36
CA ARG A 350 9.35 -28.92 24.90
C ARG A 350 9.39 -28.85 26.41
N CYS A 351 8.53 -28.06 27.02
CA CYS A 351 8.45 -28.02 28.48
C CYS A 351 8.02 -29.38 29.04
N ASP A 352 7.02 -30.04 28.44
CA ASP A 352 6.54 -31.35 28.87
C ASP A 352 7.61 -32.44 28.69
N GLU A 353 8.32 -32.45 27.58
CA GLU A 353 9.44 -33.35 27.34
C GLU A 353 10.57 -33.15 28.36
N GLN A 354 10.86 -31.94 28.75
CA GLN A 354 11.86 -31.63 29.76
C GLN A 354 11.41 -32.16 31.13
N PHE A 355 10.13 -31.97 31.53
CA PHE A 355 9.58 -32.55 32.76
C PHE A 355 9.51 -34.09 32.70
N ALA A 356 9.22 -34.67 31.54
CA ALA A 356 9.11 -36.12 31.42
C ALA A 356 10.44 -36.87 31.65
N LYS A 357 11.59 -36.20 31.39
CA LYS A 357 12.91 -36.78 31.66
C LYS A 357 13.14 -37.14 33.13
N TRP A 358 12.39 -36.48 34.06
CA TRP A 358 12.55 -36.63 35.50
C TRP A 358 11.37 -37.31 36.19
N LYS A 359 10.32 -37.70 35.43
CA LYS A 359 9.22 -38.51 35.91
C LYS A 359 9.59 -40.02 35.91
N ARG A 360 10.64 -40.40 36.62
CA ARG A 360 10.96 -41.81 36.81
C ARG A 360 10.73 -42.23 38.28
#